data_9986bf461a33b8af092b3c3b304c9d46
#
_entry.id   9986bf461a33b8af092b3c3b304c9d46
#
_cell.length_a   1.000
_cell.length_b   1.000
_cell.length_c   1.000
_cell.angle_alpha   90.00
_cell.angle_beta   90.00
_cell.angle_gamma   90.00
#
_symmetry.space_group_name_H-M   'P 1'
#
loop_
_entity.id
_entity.type
_entity.pdbx_description
1 polymer ?
#
loop_
_entity_poly.entity_id
_entity_poly.type
_entity_poly.pdbx_seq_one_letter_code
_entity_poly.pdbx_strand_id
1 'polypeptide(L)'
;IIVYEKASKGLFSKIVEYFDSVSFSVLDAKINTTKHGYALNSFVLNQKSLDQLSQFSISTLENGLLNHLENQNKINLKSSGRKSRRSKYFPITPTVVLSADEKNEFHILSLTAGDKPGLLFGIAKVLQQHDISVQTARISTLGERVEDVFVVQGKSLANRKDSIQLESDLITTLEA
;
A
#
# COMPACT_ATOMS: atom_id res chain seq x y z
N ILE A 1 14.55 2.94 -0.53
CA ILE A 1 14.40 3.00 -2.01
C ILE A 1 13.66 4.26 -2.38
N ILE A 2 14.10 4.91 -3.46
CA ILE A 2 13.40 6.04 -4.06
C ILE A 2 13.05 5.63 -5.51
N VAL A 3 11.79 5.83 -5.88
CA VAL A 3 11.26 5.57 -7.23
C VAL A 3 10.82 6.89 -7.84
N TYR A 4 11.45 7.27 -8.95
CA TYR A 4 11.06 8.42 -9.75
C TYR A 4 10.61 7.93 -11.12
N GLU A 5 9.32 8.06 -11.42
CA GLU A 5 8.70 7.48 -12.61
C GLU A 5 7.55 8.38 -13.08
N LYS A 6 7.17 8.27 -14.34
CA LYS A 6 5.95 8.92 -14.83
C LYS A 6 4.75 8.41 -14.04
N ALA A 7 3.96 9.32 -13.48
CA ALA A 7 2.78 8.95 -12.71
C ALA A 7 1.79 8.20 -13.62
N SER A 8 1.41 7.01 -13.19
CA SER A 8 0.44 6.18 -13.91
C SER A 8 -0.53 5.54 -12.93
N LYS A 9 -1.72 5.23 -13.42
CA LYS A 9 -2.73 4.52 -12.62
C LYS A 9 -2.17 3.17 -12.15
N GLY A 10 -2.26 2.92 -10.85
CA GLY A 10 -1.79 1.68 -10.25
C GLY A 10 -0.27 1.59 -10.03
N LEU A 11 0.51 2.64 -10.29
CA LEU A 11 1.95 2.62 -10.03
C LEU A 11 2.25 2.24 -8.57
N PHE A 12 1.56 2.86 -7.60
CA PHE A 12 1.71 2.53 -6.19
C PHE A 12 1.40 1.05 -5.91
N SER A 13 0.29 0.53 -6.44
CA SER A 13 -0.10 -0.88 -6.29
C SER A 13 0.97 -1.82 -6.84
N LYS A 14 1.53 -1.54 -8.02
CA LYS A 14 2.59 -2.36 -8.63
C LYS A 14 3.87 -2.37 -7.79
N ILE A 15 4.29 -1.20 -7.26
CA ILE A 15 5.48 -1.12 -6.42
C ILE A 15 5.31 -1.95 -5.15
N VAL A 16 4.16 -1.80 -4.48
CA VAL A 16 3.88 -2.53 -3.24
C VAL A 16 3.72 -4.03 -3.50
N GLU A 17 3.08 -4.41 -4.61
CA GLU A 17 2.99 -5.80 -5.07
C GLU A 17 4.38 -6.44 -5.22
N TYR A 18 5.30 -5.74 -5.84
CA TYR A 18 6.68 -6.23 -5.98
C TYR A 18 7.34 -6.44 -4.62
N PHE A 19 7.28 -5.46 -3.71
CA PHE A 19 7.90 -5.60 -2.40
C PHE A 19 7.34 -6.78 -1.61
N ASP A 20 6.03 -6.97 -1.64
CA ASP A 20 5.41 -8.12 -0.97
C ASP A 20 5.83 -9.45 -1.62
N SER A 21 5.93 -9.51 -2.95
CA SER A 21 6.36 -10.70 -3.70
C SER A 21 7.77 -11.18 -3.34
N VAL A 22 8.65 -10.23 -3.01
CA VAL A 22 10.04 -10.50 -2.60
C VAL A 22 10.22 -10.49 -1.08
N SER A 23 9.13 -10.57 -0.32
CA SER A 23 9.10 -10.68 1.14
C SER A 23 9.70 -9.49 1.89
N PHE A 24 9.52 -8.29 1.35
CA PHE A 24 9.78 -7.05 2.08
C PHE A 24 8.50 -6.46 2.66
N SER A 25 8.59 -5.93 3.89
CA SER A 25 7.55 -5.09 4.49
C SER A 25 7.90 -3.63 4.27
N VAL A 26 6.90 -2.82 3.96
CA VAL A 26 7.05 -1.36 3.94
C VAL A 26 6.78 -0.85 5.35
N LEU A 27 7.79 -0.20 5.96
CA LEU A 27 7.69 0.40 7.29
C LEU A 27 7.25 1.87 7.23
N ASP A 28 7.70 2.56 6.21
CA ASP A 28 7.36 3.97 5.94
C ASP A 28 7.34 4.18 4.43
N ALA A 29 6.39 4.96 3.95
CA ALA A 29 6.34 5.37 2.55
C ALA A 29 5.85 6.81 2.45
N LYS A 30 6.49 7.56 1.56
CA LYS A 30 6.04 8.90 1.16
C LYS A 30 5.79 8.86 -0.34
N ILE A 31 4.54 9.06 -0.71
CA ILE A 31 4.08 9.07 -2.10
C ILE A 31 3.78 10.51 -2.47
N ASN A 32 4.38 11.02 -3.53
CA ASN A 32 4.13 12.36 -4.02
C ASN A 32 4.00 12.33 -5.55
N THR A 33 2.89 12.86 -6.04
CA THR A 33 2.74 13.12 -7.47
C THR A 33 3.02 14.59 -7.74
N THR A 34 4.02 14.86 -8.59
CA THR A 34 4.42 16.21 -8.96
C THR A 34 3.43 16.84 -9.93
N LYS A 35 3.38 18.17 -9.96
CA LYS A 35 2.54 18.92 -10.93
C LYS A 35 2.89 18.62 -12.39
N HIS A 36 4.06 18.07 -12.66
CA HIS A 36 4.51 17.71 -14.02
C HIS A 36 4.16 16.26 -14.39
N GLY A 37 3.37 15.58 -13.58
CA GLY A 37 2.91 14.22 -13.87
C GLY A 37 3.96 13.14 -13.61
N TYR A 38 4.93 13.40 -12.74
CA TYR A 38 5.87 12.39 -12.25
C TYR A 38 5.57 12.04 -10.81
N ALA A 39 5.75 10.79 -10.46
CA ALA A 39 5.70 10.29 -9.10
C ALA A 39 7.12 10.24 -8.52
N LEU A 40 7.28 10.79 -7.32
CA LEU A 40 8.48 10.67 -6.50
C LEU A 40 8.08 9.94 -5.22
N ASN A 41 8.35 8.65 -5.18
CA ASN A 41 7.95 7.77 -4.10
C ASN A 41 9.18 7.32 -3.32
N SER A 42 9.16 7.43 -2.00
CA SER A 42 10.21 6.90 -1.14
C SER A 42 9.66 5.84 -0.21
N PHE A 43 10.41 4.76 -0.03
CA PHE A 43 10.03 3.62 0.80
C PHE A 43 11.15 3.25 1.75
N VAL A 44 10.81 3.04 3.01
CA VAL A 44 11.66 2.37 3.99
C VAL A 44 11.18 0.93 4.10
N LEU A 45 12.06 0.00 3.79
CA LEU A 45 11.73 -1.42 3.71
C LEU A 45 12.41 -2.18 4.84
N ASN A 46 11.72 -3.19 5.35
CA ASN A 46 12.26 -4.19 6.25
C ASN A 46 12.10 -5.58 5.64
N GLN A 47 13.13 -6.40 5.74
CA GLN A 47 13.10 -7.76 5.22
C GLN A 47 12.45 -8.69 6.26
N LYS A 48 11.43 -9.45 5.84
CA LYS A 48 10.63 -10.31 6.72
C LYS A 48 11.37 -11.57 7.23
N SER A 49 12.47 -11.96 6.56
CA SER A 49 13.20 -13.20 6.88
C SER A 49 14.72 -12.99 6.86
N LEU A 50 15.37 -13.33 7.96
CA LEU A 50 16.84 -13.28 8.10
C LEU A 50 17.56 -14.30 7.21
N ASP A 51 16.93 -15.41 6.86
CA ASP A 51 17.52 -16.48 6.06
C ASP A 51 17.76 -16.08 4.59
N GLN A 52 17.16 -14.98 4.14
CA GLN A 52 17.30 -14.48 2.76
C GLN A 52 18.27 -13.30 2.63
N LEU A 53 18.85 -12.80 3.75
CA LEU A 53 19.76 -11.65 3.74
C LEU A 53 21.01 -11.87 2.86
N SER A 54 21.44 -13.12 2.66
CA SER A 54 22.60 -13.45 1.83
C SER A 54 22.31 -13.48 0.32
N GLN A 55 21.05 -13.47 -0.09
CA GLN A 55 20.66 -13.65 -1.49
C GLN A 55 20.18 -12.37 -2.19
N PHE A 56 19.80 -11.33 -1.42
CA PHE A 56 19.30 -10.08 -1.98
C PHE A 56 20.33 -8.94 -1.85
N SER A 57 20.97 -8.60 -2.93
CA SER A 57 21.70 -7.33 -3.03
C SER A 57 20.71 -6.19 -3.34
N ILE A 58 21.07 -4.95 -2.99
CA ILE A 58 20.30 -3.75 -3.35
C ILE A 58 20.06 -3.70 -4.87
N SER A 59 21.07 -4.02 -5.65
CA SER A 59 20.98 -4.05 -7.12
C SER A 59 20.00 -5.12 -7.64
N THR A 60 19.88 -6.27 -6.97
CA THR A 60 18.88 -7.28 -7.32
C THR A 60 17.46 -6.77 -7.08
N LEU A 61 17.25 -6.08 -5.96
CA LEU A 61 15.95 -5.49 -5.62
C LEU A 61 15.57 -4.38 -6.61
N GLU A 62 16.52 -3.50 -6.96
CA GLU A 62 16.30 -2.41 -7.93
C GLU A 62 16.00 -2.94 -9.34
N ASN A 63 16.82 -3.85 -9.85
CA ASN A 63 16.61 -4.43 -11.18
C ASN A 63 15.31 -5.23 -11.25
N GLY A 64 14.96 -5.95 -10.17
CA GLY A 64 13.70 -6.68 -10.10
C GLY A 64 12.49 -5.74 -10.11
N LEU A 65 12.55 -4.60 -9.39
CA LEU A 65 11.50 -3.59 -9.42
C LEU A 65 11.34 -2.99 -10.80
N LEU A 66 12.44 -2.59 -11.46
CA LEU A 66 12.42 -2.05 -12.82
C LEU A 66 11.75 -3.03 -13.79
N ASN A 67 12.19 -4.28 -13.79
CA ASN A 67 11.60 -5.32 -14.63
C ASN A 67 10.11 -5.53 -14.35
N HIS A 68 9.69 -5.43 -13.08
CA HIS A 68 8.28 -5.58 -12.71
C HIS A 68 7.42 -4.38 -13.18
N LEU A 69 7.96 -3.18 -13.14
CA LEU A 69 7.26 -1.98 -13.60
C LEU A 69 7.14 -1.94 -15.14
N GLU A 70 8.17 -2.37 -15.87
CA GLU A 70 8.20 -2.41 -17.33
C GLU A 70 7.34 -3.54 -17.89
N ASN A 71 7.42 -4.71 -17.27
CA ASN A 71 6.69 -5.90 -17.71
C ASN A 71 5.35 -5.98 -16.96
N GLN A 72 4.23 -5.95 -17.69
CA GLN A 72 2.88 -6.13 -17.12
C GLN A 72 2.61 -7.59 -16.67
N ASN A 73 3.63 -8.35 -16.31
CA ASN A 73 3.48 -9.72 -15.90
C ASN A 73 2.83 -9.78 -14.52
N LYS A 74 1.64 -10.40 -14.46
CA LYS A 74 0.99 -10.73 -13.19
C LYS A 74 1.89 -11.69 -12.41
N ILE A 75 2.47 -11.22 -11.32
CA ILE A 75 3.12 -12.12 -10.38
C ILE A 75 2.02 -12.90 -9.67
N ASN A 76 2.09 -14.23 -9.74
CA ASN A 76 1.25 -15.10 -8.91
C ASN A 76 1.77 -15.02 -7.46
N LEU A 77 1.21 -14.09 -6.70
CA LEU A 77 1.54 -13.90 -5.29
C LEU A 77 1.09 -15.13 -4.49
N LYS A 78 2.04 -15.92 -4.04
CA LYS A 78 1.84 -16.79 -2.90
C LYS A 78 2.11 -15.95 -1.67
N SER A 79 1.07 -15.44 -1.04
CA SER A 79 1.15 -14.80 0.28
C SER A 79 1.76 -15.80 1.27
N SER A 80 3.03 -15.66 1.60
CA SER A 80 3.78 -16.62 2.43
C SER A 80 3.98 -16.14 3.88
N GLY A 81 3.09 -15.28 4.39
CA GLY A 81 3.21 -14.74 5.73
C GLY A 81 2.39 -15.50 6.77
N ARG A 82 3.02 -16.05 7.82
CA ARG A 82 2.32 -16.52 9.03
C ARG A 82 1.95 -15.32 9.90
N LYS A 83 0.66 -15.22 10.29
CA LYS A 83 0.22 -14.24 11.30
C LYS A 83 1.04 -14.42 12.59
N SER A 84 1.47 -13.30 13.19
CA SER A 84 2.17 -13.34 14.50
C SER A 84 1.29 -14.00 15.56
N ARG A 85 1.92 -14.76 16.48
CA ARG A 85 1.17 -15.37 17.60
C ARG A 85 0.59 -14.31 18.55
N ARG A 86 1.21 -13.14 18.68
CA ARG A 86 0.75 -12.03 19.53
C ARG A 86 -0.53 -11.41 19.04
N SER A 87 -0.73 -11.29 17.71
CA SER A 87 -1.95 -10.74 17.13
C SER A 87 -3.22 -11.52 17.49
N LYS A 88 -3.08 -12.78 17.92
CA LYS A 88 -4.22 -13.60 18.38
C LYS A 88 -4.71 -13.23 19.79
N TYR A 89 -3.85 -12.65 20.63
CA TYR A 89 -4.20 -12.34 22.01
C TYR A 89 -4.72 -10.90 22.20
N PHE A 90 -4.35 -10.01 21.31
CA PHE A 90 -4.78 -8.60 21.34
C PHE A 90 -5.24 -8.20 19.92
N PRO A 91 -6.46 -8.59 19.51
CA PRO A 91 -6.95 -8.24 18.20
C PRO A 91 -7.14 -6.73 18.09
N ILE A 92 -6.54 -6.13 17.08
CA ILE A 92 -6.76 -4.73 16.74
C ILE A 92 -7.99 -4.69 15.84
N THR A 93 -9.04 -4.01 16.28
CA THR A 93 -10.23 -3.80 15.47
C THR A 93 -9.88 -2.86 14.32
N PRO A 94 -10.04 -3.28 13.07
CA PRO A 94 -9.79 -2.40 11.94
C PRO A 94 -10.72 -1.20 11.92
N THR A 95 -10.19 -0.06 11.55
CA THR A 95 -10.97 1.15 11.31
C THR A 95 -10.61 1.76 9.98
N VAL A 96 -11.61 2.26 9.28
CA VAL A 96 -11.50 3.00 8.04
C VAL A 96 -12.27 4.30 8.21
N VAL A 97 -11.61 5.42 7.96
CA VAL A 97 -12.23 6.75 8.03
C VAL A 97 -11.91 7.48 6.74
N LEU A 98 -12.94 7.86 6.02
CA LEU A 98 -12.84 8.66 4.81
C LEU A 98 -13.46 10.03 5.05
N SER A 99 -12.71 11.10 4.83
CA SER A 99 -13.18 12.48 4.96
C SER A 99 -12.74 13.30 3.76
N ALA A 100 -13.60 14.21 3.30
CA ALA A 100 -13.22 15.17 2.26
C ALA A 100 -12.32 16.25 2.86
N ASP A 101 -11.41 16.80 2.04
CA ASP A 101 -10.67 17.99 2.39
C ASP A 101 -11.57 19.25 2.36
N GLU A 102 -11.08 20.37 2.86
CA GLU A 102 -11.85 21.62 2.94
C GLU A 102 -12.36 22.12 1.58
N LYS A 103 -11.68 21.76 0.48
CA LYS A 103 -12.02 22.17 -0.87
C LYS A 103 -12.80 21.11 -1.67
N ASN A 104 -13.00 19.93 -1.09
CA ASN A 104 -13.56 18.74 -1.75
C ASN A 104 -12.79 18.32 -3.03
N GLU A 105 -11.51 18.66 -3.13
CA GLU A 105 -10.65 18.24 -4.23
C GLU A 105 -10.03 16.88 -3.99
N PHE A 106 -9.75 16.58 -2.72
CA PHE A 106 -9.14 15.36 -2.25
C PHE A 106 -9.92 14.76 -1.07
N HIS A 107 -9.64 13.50 -0.78
CA HIS A 107 -10.15 12.85 0.41
C HIS A 107 -8.97 12.33 1.23
N ILE A 108 -9.12 12.38 2.54
CA ILE A 108 -8.20 11.80 3.50
C ILE A 108 -8.78 10.46 3.92
N LEU A 109 -8.07 9.39 3.62
CA LEU A 109 -8.38 8.04 4.02
C LEU A 109 -7.42 7.63 5.14
N SER A 110 -7.93 7.42 6.33
CA SER A 110 -7.18 6.96 7.50
C SER A 110 -7.55 5.53 7.81
N LEU A 111 -6.55 4.68 7.96
CA LEU A 111 -6.70 3.25 8.22
C LEU A 111 -5.95 2.88 9.49
N THR A 112 -6.58 2.04 10.33
CA THR A 112 -5.90 1.38 11.43
C THR A 112 -6.19 -0.10 11.36
N ALA A 113 -5.17 -0.95 11.50
CA ALA A 113 -5.35 -2.41 11.50
C ALA A 113 -4.19 -3.12 12.22
N GLY A 114 -4.31 -4.42 12.40
CA GLY A 114 -3.18 -5.28 12.77
C GLY A 114 -2.23 -5.46 11.57
N ASP A 115 -0.92 -5.39 11.83
CA ASP A 115 0.09 -5.66 10.80
C ASP A 115 0.02 -7.11 10.33
N LYS A 116 -0.03 -7.29 9.03
CA LYS A 116 -0.02 -8.61 8.38
C LYS A 116 0.65 -8.54 7.01
N PRO A 117 1.25 -9.65 6.56
CA PRO A 117 1.82 -9.72 5.21
C PRO A 117 0.79 -9.40 4.14
N GLY A 118 1.19 -8.58 3.17
CA GLY A 118 0.34 -8.20 2.04
C GLY A 118 -0.74 -7.15 2.34
N LEU A 119 -0.80 -6.61 3.57
CA LEU A 119 -1.82 -5.64 3.96
C LEU A 119 -1.83 -4.41 3.06
N LEU A 120 -0.67 -3.78 2.90
CA LEU A 120 -0.54 -2.58 2.08
C LEU A 120 -0.84 -2.84 0.60
N PHE A 121 -0.44 -4.02 0.09
CA PHE A 121 -0.81 -4.43 -1.26
C PHE A 121 -2.33 -4.64 -1.40
N GLY A 122 -2.97 -5.27 -0.41
CA GLY A 122 -4.43 -5.43 -0.38
C GLY A 122 -5.15 -4.07 -0.43
N ILE A 123 -4.73 -3.10 0.39
CA ILE A 123 -5.25 -1.73 0.39
C ILE A 123 -5.05 -1.08 -0.99
N ALA A 124 -3.84 -1.12 -1.53
CA ALA A 124 -3.52 -0.53 -2.82
C ALA A 124 -4.36 -1.13 -3.97
N LYS A 125 -4.62 -2.44 -3.92
CA LYS A 125 -5.47 -3.14 -4.87
C LYS A 125 -6.94 -2.70 -4.79
N VAL A 126 -7.49 -2.55 -3.59
CA VAL A 126 -8.85 -2.05 -3.41
C VAL A 126 -8.97 -0.63 -3.96
N LEU A 127 -8.03 0.27 -3.62
CA LEU A 127 -8.02 1.64 -4.16
C LEU A 127 -7.98 1.64 -5.70
N GLN A 128 -7.16 0.78 -6.29
CA GLN A 128 -7.08 0.64 -7.75
C GLN A 128 -8.39 0.12 -8.37
N GLN A 129 -9.06 -0.84 -7.74
CA GLN A 129 -10.35 -1.39 -8.20
C GLN A 129 -11.46 -0.33 -8.21
N HIS A 130 -11.43 0.59 -7.25
CA HIS A 130 -12.37 1.70 -7.16
C HIS A 130 -11.97 2.94 -7.97
N ASP A 131 -10.97 2.82 -8.85
CA ASP A 131 -10.47 3.94 -9.68
C ASP A 131 -9.93 5.12 -8.86
N ILE A 132 -9.36 4.83 -7.69
CA ILE A 132 -8.82 5.84 -6.78
C ILE A 132 -7.31 5.98 -7.00
N SER A 133 -6.89 7.23 -7.17
CA SER A 133 -5.48 7.60 -7.26
C SER A 133 -4.95 8.05 -5.90
N VAL A 134 -3.81 7.53 -5.51
CA VAL A 134 -3.08 7.97 -4.32
C VAL A 134 -2.19 9.16 -4.71
N GLN A 135 -2.41 10.30 -4.07
CA GLN A 135 -1.61 11.52 -4.27
C GLN A 135 -0.47 11.59 -3.28
N THR A 136 -0.77 11.26 -2.03
CA THR A 136 0.20 11.19 -0.93
C THR A 136 -0.18 10.04 -0.04
N ALA A 137 0.80 9.32 0.49
CA ALA A 137 0.58 8.32 1.51
C ALA A 137 1.63 8.45 2.60
N ARG A 138 1.22 8.24 3.83
CA ARG A 138 2.07 8.03 4.97
C ARG A 138 1.71 6.68 5.57
N ILE A 139 2.64 5.76 5.47
CA ILE A 139 2.53 4.40 6.00
C ILE A 139 3.32 4.37 7.29
N SER A 140 2.76 3.84 8.36
CA SER A 140 3.42 3.77 9.66
C SER A 140 3.06 2.47 10.37
N THR A 141 4.06 1.63 10.60
CA THR A 141 3.91 0.38 11.36
C THR A 141 4.53 0.55 12.75
N LEU A 142 3.70 0.48 13.77
CA LEU A 142 4.07 0.61 15.18
C LEU A 142 3.89 -0.75 15.88
N GLY A 143 4.93 -1.57 15.86
CA GLY A 143 4.86 -2.94 16.38
C GLY A 143 3.92 -3.81 15.55
N GLU A 144 2.77 -4.22 16.12
CA GLU A 144 1.74 -5.03 15.44
C GLU A 144 0.57 -4.19 14.93
N ARG A 145 0.64 -2.86 15.05
CA ARG A 145 -0.40 -1.93 14.60
C ARG A 145 0.11 -1.10 13.44
N VAL A 146 -0.69 -1.00 12.41
CA VAL A 146 -0.50 -0.05 11.31
C VAL A 146 -1.46 1.12 11.45
N GLU A 147 -0.96 2.31 11.16
CA GLU A 147 -1.72 3.56 11.10
C GLU A 147 -1.33 4.27 9.81
N ASP A 148 -2.14 4.08 8.79
CA ASP A 148 -1.86 4.57 7.46
C ASP A 148 -2.79 5.72 7.11
N VAL A 149 -2.24 6.75 6.50
CA VAL A 149 -3.00 7.91 6.01
C VAL A 149 -2.69 8.13 4.54
N PHE A 150 -3.73 8.16 3.73
CA PHE A 150 -3.66 8.41 2.30
C PHE A 150 -4.42 9.68 1.94
N VAL A 151 -3.85 10.52 1.11
CA VAL A 151 -4.57 11.55 0.39
C VAL A 151 -4.92 10.97 -0.97
N VAL A 152 -6.20 10.85 -1.25
CA VAL A 152 -6.71 10.13 -2.40
C VAL A 152 -7.65 11.00 -3.23
N GLN A 153 -7.73 10.69 -4.52
CA GLN A 153 -8.62 11.34 -5.46
C GLN A 153 -9.27 10.30 -6.36
N GLY A 154 -10.56 10.45 -6.60
CA GLY A 154 -11.31 9.56 -7.49
C GLY A 154 -12.74 10.04 -7.66
N LYS A 155 -13.31 9.83 -8.85
CA LYS A 155 -14.70 10.24 -9.14
C LYS A 155 -15.73 9.50 -8.30
N SER A 156 -15.43 8.26 -7.93
CA SER A 156 -16.27 7.43 -7.04
C SER A 156 -16.44 8.01 -5.64
N LEU A 157 -15.47 8.82 -5.17
CA LEU A 157 -15.52 9.42 -3.83
C LEU A 157 -16.57 10.52 -3.69
N ALA A 158 -17.02 11.11 -4.80
CA ALA A 158 -18.12 12.08 -4.81
C ALA A 158 -19.50 11.44 -4.60
N ASN A 159 -19.61 10.13 -4.80
CA ASN A 159 -20.86 9.38 -4.63
C ASN A 159 -20.84 8.63 -3.29
N ARG A 160 -21.80 8.93 -2.42
CA ARG A 160 -21.90 8.33 -1.10
C ARG A 160 -22.00 6.79 -1.14
N LYS A 161 -22.69 6.22 -2.12
CA LYS A 161 -22.84 4.77 -2.26
C LYS A 161 -21.48 4.11 -2.55
N ASP A 162 -20.72 4.70 -3.46
CA ASP A 162 -19.41 4.17 -3.86
C ASP A 162 -18.38 4.34 -2.74
N SER A 163 -18.47 5.45 -1.97
CA SER A 163 -17.62 5.66 -0.78
C SER A 163 -17.89 4.61 0.30
N ILE A 164 -19.16 4.28 0.58
CA ILE A 164 -19.52 3.24 1.54
C ILE A 164 -19.03 1.86 1.06
N GLN A 165 -19.14 1.57 -0.23
CA GLN A 165 -18.64 0.31 -0.79
C GLN A 165 -17.10 0.22 -0.65
N LEU A 166 -16.40 1.30 -0.94
CA LEU A 166 -14.95 1.38 -0.72
C LEU A 166 -14.56 1.10 0.73
N GLU A 167 -15.22 1.75 1.69
CA GLU A 167 -14.96 1.54 3.12
C GLU A 167 -15.21 0.08 3.52
N SER A 168 -16.30 -0.53 3.03
CA SER A 168 -16.63 -1.93 3.27
C SER A 168 -15.58 -2.89 2.71
N ASP A 169 -15.12 -2.66 1.46
CA ASP A 169 -14.12 -3.49 0.81
C ASP A 169 -12.76 -3.37 1.50
N LEU A 170 -12.42 -2.16 1.97
CA LEU A 170 -11.22 -1.93 2.77
C LEU A 170 -11.30 -2.67 4.11
N ILE A 171 -12.41 -2.55 4.86
CA ILE A 171 -12.59 -3.26 6.14
C ILE A 171 -12.45 -4.77 5.92
N THR A 172 -13.12 -5.32 4.90
CA THR A 172 -13.01 -6.75 4.55
C THR A 172 -11.56 -7.16 4.28
N THR A 173 -10.81 -6.30 3.57
CA THR A 173 -9.39 -6.52 3.30
C THR A 173 -8.55 -6.45 4.56
N LEU A 174 -8.87 -5.54 5.49
CA LEU A 174 -8.16 -5.38 6.77
C LEU A 174 -8.43 -6.54 7.74
N GLU A 175 -9.56 -7.21 7.65
CA GLU A 175 -9.93 -8.36 8.50
C GLU A 175 -9.41 -9.71 7.98
N ALA A 176 -9.29 -9.88 6.65
CA ALA A 176 -8.86 -11.13 6.01
C ALA A 176 -7.46 -11.57 6.42
#